data_d41e50ebe51c7352bfb5285604cc6102
#
_entry.id   d41e50ebe51c7352bfb5285604cc6102
#
_cell.length_a   1.000
_cell.length_b   1.000
_cell.length_c   1.000
_cell.angle_alpha   90.00
_cell.angle_beta   90.00
_cell.angle_gamma   90.00
#
_symmetry.space_group_name_H-M   'P 1'
#
loop_
_entity.id
_entity.type
_entity.pdbx_description
1 polymer ?
#
loop_
_entity_poly.entity_id
_entity_poly.type
_entity_poly.pdbx_seq_one_letter_code
_entity_poly.pdbx_strand_id
1 'polypeptide(L)'
;MLRFAYWSLILLCIAPILPGLVGVLISALGYLPALGHHQPSWLGFSQVWQWQGVEYALLLSVSSTLISTYLALLISFAILQRFWFHPRWKRIENSLSMLIALPHVAFAIGFAFLFSSTGWLARLLHSLFEYQDPSQDAAWLVHDPYAIGLTLGLAFKEVPFILLISLPILQQFNLPKMQMLSASLGYSEQQMWWKIIFPQWLRKIRFTLFAVAAYAISVVDFSLVLGPTTPPTFSVLVWQWFNEPDLSLLPRAASGAVVLLLLASIILLVIRIFEWVITQGCRNWQSSGRYSPPLPHKTLLSLLFVISVSIIPLTLVWSVAQRWRFPDLFPSQWTVQFWGDEWPNVLVNIETSVLLALCSGTLALLFAVIAQEYRLQTKRAIPVYFIALPMLLPQLSLLFGIQVLTLMIASQAYALWVVWAHTFFAFPLVYLALSGPWQSYNPNYSKVARSLGKNEWQIFWRVKLPLLFPALLYAWAVGISVSLAQYLPTLMLGSGRLTTITTEAVALSSGYDRRVTAIYAICQAILPFVFFSFALLLGRVQVHRYRVAQFKVVFHGLFSRKPRHP
;
A
#
# COMPACT_ATOMS: atom_id res chain seq x y z
N MET A 1 31.33 8.63 9.75
CA MET A 1 29.93 8.93 10.09
C MET A 1 28.92 8.23 9.17
N LEU A 2 28.90 8.48 7.84
CA LEU A 2 27.90 7.88 6.94
C LEU A 2 27.89 6.34 6.96
N ARG A 3 29.05 5.68 7.03
CA ARG A 3 29.16 4.23 7.13
C ARG A 3 28.53 3.69 8.43
N PHE A 4 28.74 4.35 9.53
CA PHE A 4 28.14 3.98 10.82
C PHE A 4 26.61 4.15 10.78
N ALA A 5 26.12 5.31 10.31
CA ALA A 5 24.69 5.58 10.16
C ALA A 5 24.00 4.55 9.23
N TYR A 6 24.69 4.11 8.16
CA TYR A 6 24.17 3.08 7.27
C TYR A 6 24.07 1.71 7.95
N TRP A 7 25.05 1.31 8.74
CA TRP A 7 24.98 0.05 9.48
C TRP A 7 23.94 0.08 10.61
N SER A 8 23.78 1.23 11.28
CA SER A 8 22.68 1.42 12.24
C SER A 8 21.31 1.27 11.59
N LEU A 9 21.12 1.82 10.39
CA LEU A 9 19.91 1.64 9.61
C LEU A 9 19.65 0.16 9.27
N ILE A 10 20.69 -0.57 8.85
CA ILE A 10 20.56 -2.02 8.55
C ILE A 10 20.13 -2.78 9.80
N LEU A 11 20.74 -2.46 10.96
CA LEU A 11 20.38 -3.07 12.22
C LEU A 11 18.93 -2.78 12.61
N LEU A 12 18.42 -1.58 12.34
CA LEU A 12 17.06 -1.17 12.71
C LEU A 12 15.97 -1.59 11.71
N CYS A 13 16.29 -1.64 10.40
CA CYS A 13 15.29 -1.81 9.35
C CYS A 13 15.43 -3.11 8.54
N ILE A 14 16.51 -3.87 8.69
CA ILE A 14 16.70 -5.13 7.95
C ILE A 14 16.97 -6.29 8.91
N ALA A 15 17.87 -6.10 9.86
CA ALA A 15 18.21 -7.16 10.81
C ALA A 15 17.00 -7.71 11.60
N PRO A 16 15.96 -6.93 11.96
CA PRO A 16 14.80 -7.43 12.71
C PRO A 16 13.95 -8.46 11.96
N ILE A 17 14.10 -8.58 10.64
CA ILE A 17 13.44 -9.64 9.86
C ILE A 17 13.85 -11.02 10.38
N LEU A 18 15.14 -11.21 10.65
CA LEU A 18 15.66 -12.50 11.10
C LEU A 18 15.10 -12.92 12.48
N PRO A 19 15.22 -12.11 13.55
CA PRO A 19 14.63 -12.45 14.84
C PRO A 19 13.11 -12.54 14.79
N GLY A 20 12.42 -11.76 13.95
CA GLY A 20 10.98 -11.90 13.74
C GLY A 20 10.61 -13.27 13.15
N LEU A 21 11.30 -13.72 12.10
CA LEU A 21 11.09 -15.04 11.51
C LEU A 21 11.51 -16.18 12.45
N VAL A 22 12.65 -16.04 13.15
CA VAL A 22 13.10 -17.04 14.13
C VAL A 22 12.14 -17.11 15.31
N GLY A 23 11.67 -15.97 15.81
CA GLY A 23 10.73 -15.89 16.91
C GLY A 23 9.42 -16.63 16.60
N VAL A 24 8.83 -16.41 15.41
CA VAL A 24 7.61 -17.11 15.03
C VAL A 24 7.84 -18.62 14.86
N LEU A 25 8.98 -19.03 14.29
CA LEU A 25 9.31 -20.46 14.11
C LEU A 25 9.50 -21.18 15.45
N ILE A 26 10.23 -20.56 16.38
CA ILE A 26 10.45 -21.12 17.72
C ILE A 26 9.12 -21.25 18.47
N SER A 27 8.28 -20.21 18.40
CA SER A 27 6.96 -20.23 19.02
C SER A 27 6.02 -21.25 18.39
N ALA A 28 6.08 -21.44 17.08
CA ALA A 28 5.30 -22.46 16.36
C ALA A 28 5.70 -23.89 16.74
N LEU A 29 6.97 -24.08 17.11
CA LEU A 29 7.46 -25.34 17.66
C LEU A 29 7.16 -25.49 19.17
N GLY A 30 6.31 -24.65 19.74
CA GLY A 30 5.87 -24.74 21.13
C GLY A 30 6.90 -24.27 22.16
N TYR A 31 8.05 -23.73 21.77
CA TYR A 31 9.04 -23.22 22.70
C TYR A 31 8.75 -21.75 23.05
N LEU A 32 8.11 -21.55 24.18
CA LEU A 32 7.69 -20.24 24.73
C LEU A 32 8.06 -20.16 26.23
N PRO A 33 9.34 -19.90 26.57
CA PRO A 33 9.79 -19.88 27.97
C PRO A 33 9.03 -18.89 28.84
N ALA A 34 8.60 -17.75 28.29
CA ALA A 34 7.82 -16.74 28.99
C ALA A 34 6.45 -17.27 29.50
N LEU A 35 5.94 -18.36 28.91
CA LEU A 35 4.68 -19.03 29.28
C LEU A 35 4.91 -20.39 29.94
N GLY A 36 6.15 -20.73 30.28
CA GLY A 36 6.48 -22.02 30.93
C GLY A 36 6.63 -23.20 29.95
N HIS A 37 6.55 -22.98 28.65
CA HIS A 37 6.75 -24.00 27.62
C HIS A 37 8.23 -24.12 27.23
N HIS A 38 8.92 -25.12 27.76
CA HIS A 38 10.35 -25.32 27.58
C HIS A 38 10.72 -26.48 26.61
N GLN A 39 9.74 -27.24 26.13
CA GLN A 39 9.97 -28.36 25.24
C GLN A 39 9.37 -28.13 23.86
N PRO A 40 10.11 -28.42 22.78
CA PRO A 40 9.58 -28.36 21.43
C PRO A 40 8.40 -29.33 21.26
N SER A 41 7.35 -28.89 20.57
CA SER A 41 6.14 -29.66 20.33
C SER A 41 5.53 -29.29 18.97
N TRP A 42 4.99 -30.26 18.26
CA TRP A 42 4.21 -30.07 17.03
C TRP A 42 2.73 -29.80 17.29
N LEU A 43 2.35 -29.63 18.57
CA LEU A 43 0.95 -29.47 18.98
C LEU A 43 0.28 -28.27 18.30
N GLY A 44 1.01 -27.14 18.15
CA GLY A 44 0.47 -25.97 17.48
C GLY A 44 0.06 -26.23 16.03
N PHE A 45 0.87 -26.99 15.27
CA PHE A 45 0.51 -27.36 13.90
C PHE A 45 -0.66 -28.32 13.85
N SER A 46 -0.73 -29.31 14.75
CA SER A 46 -1.89 -30.24 14.81
C SER A 46 -3.17 -29.48 15.14
N GLN A 47 -3.14 -28.52 16.05
CA GLN A 47 -4.28 -27.66 16.41
C GLN A 47 -4.75 -26.78 15.23
N VAL A 48 -3.83 -26.32 14.36
CA VAL A 48 -4.19 -25.60 13.13
C VAL A 48 -5.03 -26.49 12.23
N TRP A 49 -4.57 -27.72 11.96
CA TRP A 49 -5.27 -28.63 11.05
C TRP A 49 -6.53 -29.25 11.63
N GLN A 50 -6.67 -29.32 12.95
CA GLN A 50 -7.87 -29.79 13.63
C GLN A 50 -8.96 -28.72 13.72
N TRP A 51 -8.63 -27.44 13.44
CA TRP A 51 -9.63 -26.38 13.51
C TRP A 51 -10.66 -26.51 12.37
N GLN A 52 -11.93 -26.53 12.74
CA GLN A 52 -13.01 -26.73 11.79
C GLN A 52 -13.10 -25.58 10.78
N GLY A 53 -12.96 -25.88 9.49
CA GLY A 53 -13.04 -24.92 8.40
C GLY A 53 -11.70 -24.30 8.00
N VAL A 54 -10.55 -24.77 8.55
CA VAL A 54 -9.22 -24.25 8.16
C VAL A 54 -8.93 -24.42 6.67
N GLU A 55 -9.31 -25.56 6.09
CA GLU A 55 -9.11 -25.82 4.65
C GLU A 55 -9.84 -24.81 3.77
N TYR A 56 -11.07 -24.48 4.16
CA TYR A 56 -11.86 -23.48 3.45
C TYR A 56 -11.29 -22.06 3.64
N ALA A 57 -10.84 -21.70 4.84
CA ALA A 57 -10.14 -20.44 5.10
C ALA A 57 -8.86 -20.28 4.26
N LEU A 58 -8.09 -21.37 4.11
CA LEU A 58 -6.92 -21.41 3.22
C LEU A 58 -7.31 -21.22 1.76
N LEU A 59 -8.34 -21.95 1.30
CA LEU A 59 -8.85 -21.85 -0.08
C LEU A 59 -9.32 -20.42 -0.40
N LEU A 60 -10.10 -19.80 0.50
CA LEU A 60 -10.55 -18.42 0.37
C LEU A 60 -9.39 -17.44 0.27
N SER A 61 -8.37 -17.61 1.11
CA SER A 61 -7.20 -16.73 1.10
C SER A 61 -6.38 -16.86 -0.18
N VAL A 62 -6.14 -18.07 -0.66
CA VAL A 62 -5.40 -18.32 -1.91
C VAL A 62 -6.18 -17.81 -3.12
N SER A 63 -7.46 -18.17 -3.21
CA SER A 63 -8.31 -17.78 -4.36
C SER A 63 -8.50 -16.27 -4.43
N SER A 64 -8.85 -15.61 -3.31
CA SER A 64 -9.01 -14.16 -3.27
C SER A 64 -7.72 -13.43 -3.63
N THR A 65 -6.57 -13.89 -3.13
CA THR A 65 -5.25 -13.30 -3.43
C THR A 65 -4.88 -13.44 -4.90
N LEU A 66 -4.96 -14.63 -5.46
CA LEU A 66 -4.58 -14.86 -6.86
C LEU A 66 -5.53 -14.13 -7.82
N ILE A 67 -6.84 -14.26 -7.58
CA ILE A 67 -7.84 -13.63 -8.46
C ILE A 67 -7.74 -12.12 -8.37
N SER A 68 -7.63 -11.51 -7.18
CA SER A 68 -7.50 -10.06 -7.04
C SER A 68 -6.22 -9.52 -7.69
N THR A 69 -5.08 -10.20 -7.51
CA THR A 69 -3.80 -9.81 -8.11
C THR A 69 -3.84 -9.86 -9.63
N TYR A 70 -4.35 -10.96 -10.22
CA TYR A 70 -4.44 -11.08 -11.67
C TYR A 70 -5.53 -10.20 -12.28
N LEU A 71 -6.63 -9.98 -11.57
CA LEU A 71 -7.68 -9.06 -12.00
C LEU A 71 -7.14 -7.61 -12.00
N ALA A 72 -6.42 -7.20 -10.95
CA ALA A 72 -5.76 -5.89 -10.90
C ALA A 72 -4.73 -5.72 -12.04
N LEU A 73 -3.94 -6.77 -12.33
CA LEU A 73 -3.01 -6.80 -13.46
C LEU A 73 -3.74 -6.62 -14.80
N LEU A 74 -4.81 -7.37 -15.04
CA LEU A 74 -5.58 -7.31 -16.29
C LEU A 74 -6.27 -5.97 -16.48
N ILE A 75 -6.90 -5.43 -15.43
CA ILE A 75 -7.53 -4.09 -15.47
C ILE A 75 -6.49 -3.03 -15.77
N SER A 76 -5.34 -3.07 -15.09
CA SER A 76 -4.24 -2.13 -15.32
C SER A 76 -3.72 -2.21 -16.76
N PHE A 77 -3.50 -3.42 -17.27
CA PHE A 77 -3.06 -3.64 -18.65
C PHE A 77 -4.09 -3.14 -19.66
N ALA A 78 -5.38 -3.41 -19.44
CA ALA A 78 -6.46 -2.95 -20.30
C ALA A 78 -6.50 -1.41 -20.39
N ILE A 79 -6.35 -0.73 -19.25
CA ILE A 79 -6.32 0.74 -19.19
C ILE A 79 -5.09 1.28 -19.93
N LEU A 80 -3.89 0.75 -19.67
CA LEU A 80 -2.65 1.14 -20.34
C LEU A 80 -2.74 0.95 -21.85
N GLN A 81 -3.21 -0.22 -22.29
CA GLN A 81 -3.37 -0.55 -23.71
C GLN A 81 -4.22 0.44 -24.46
N ARG A 82 -5.31 0.92 -23.87
CA ARG A 82 -6.26 1.79 -24.56
C ARG A 82 -5.94 3.27 -24.46
N PHE A 83 -5.44 3.68 -23.31
CA PHE A 83 -5.37 5.11 -22.99
C PHE A 83 -3.96 5.69 -23.02
N TRP A 84 -2.90 4.90 -23.14
CA TRP A 84 -1.52 5.39 -23.14
C TRP A 84 -1.26 6.47 -24.20
N PHE A 85 -1.69 6.26 -25.43
CA PHE A 85 -1.55 7.24 -26.54
C PHE A 85 -2.73 8.22 -26.62
N HIS A 86 -3.70 8.13 -25.73
CA HIS A 86 -4.88 8.98 -25.78
C HIS A 86 -4.57 10.39 -25.26
N PRO A 87 -5.06 11.48 -25.90
CA PRO A 87 -4.78 12.87 -25.48
C PRO A 87 -5.19 13.17 -24.02
N ARG A 88 -6.17 12.44 -23.48
CA ARG A 88 -6.63 12.59 -22.08
C ARG A 88 -5.80 11.83 -21.08
N TRP A 89 -4.74 11.10 -21.48
CA TRP A 89 -3.93 10.27 -20.60
C TRP A 89 -3.43 11.03 -19.37
N LYS A 90 -2.95 12.26 -19.54
CA LYS A 90 -2.46 13.10 -18.45
C LYS A 90 -3.51 13.40 -17.38
N ARG A 91 -4.79 13.50 -17.76
CA ARG A 91 -5.90 13.69 -16.81
C ARG A 91 -6.16 12.40 -16.04
N ILE A 92 -6.14 11.26 -16.71
CA ILE A 92 -6.29 9.93 -16.11
C ILE A 92 -5.15 9.71 -15.10
N GLU A 93 -3.91 9.93 -15.49
CA GLU A 93 -2.72 9.81 -14.63
C GLU A 93 -2.84 10.66 -13.35
N ASN A 94 -3.25 11.92 -13.47
CA ASN A 94 -3.45 12.79 -12.32
C ASN A 94 -4.56 12.28 -11.37
N SER A 95 -5.66 11.76 -11.91
CA SER A 95 -6.74 11.17 -11.11
C SER A 95 -6.33 9.90 -10.39
N LEU A 96 -5.52 9.04 -11.04
CA LEU A 96 -4.97 7.82 -10.42
C LEU A 96 -4.09 8.13 -9.21
N SER A 97 -3.29 9.19 -9.28
CA SER A 97 -2.45 9.64 -8.17
C SER A 97 -3.28 10.02 -6.93
N MET A 98 -4.48 10.56 -7.15
CA MET A 98 -5.42 10.88 -6.08
C MET A 98 -6.03 9.63 -5.44
N LEU A 99 -6.34 8.60 -6.25
CA LEU A 99 -6.91 7.34 -5.77
C LEU A 99 -5.94 6.51 -4.90
N ILE A 100 -4.64 6.62 -5.14
CA ILE A 100 -3.63 5.96 -4.29
C ILE A 100 -3.60 6.54 -2.88
N ALA A 101 -3.80 7.86 -2.75
CA ALA A 101 -3.75 8.53 -1.46
C ALA A 101 -4.87 8.08 -0.49
N LEU A 102 -5.96 7.49 -1.02
CA LEU A 102 -7.05 6.95 -0.18
C LEU A 102 -6.56 5.69 0.57
N PRO A 103 -6.58 5.65 1.92
CA PRO A 103 -6.17 4.48 2.68
C PRO A 103 -7.03 3.25 2.39
N HIS A 104 -6.45 2.06 2.56
CA HIS A 104 -7.13 0.79 2.27
C HIS A 104 -8.41 0.62 3.10
N VAL A 105 -8.37 0.91 4.40
CA VAL A 105 -9.54 0.76 5.30
C VAL A 105 -10.65 1.74 4.93
N ALA A 106 -10.34 3.01 4.67
CA ALA A 106 -11.35 3.98 4.23
C ALA A 106 -11.99 3.56 2.89
N PHE A 107 -11.20 2.99 1.97
CA PHE A 107 -11.73 2.41 0.74
C PHE A 107 -12.64 1.22 1.02
N ALA A 108 -12.24 0.29 1.90
CA ALA A 108 -13.03 -0.88 2.25
C ALA A 108 -14.38 -0.51 2.89
N ILE A 109 -14.39 0.45 3.82
CA ILE A 109 -15.62 0.96 4.46
C ILE A 109 -16.55 1.59 3.41
N GLY A 110 -16.03 2.44 2.54
CA GLY A 110 -16.84 3.06 1.48
C GLY A 110 -17.34 2.03 0.45
N PHE A 111 -16.53 1.02 0.13
CA PHE A 111 -16.94 -0.12 -0.69
C PHE A 111 -18.06 -0.92 -0.02
N ALA A 112 -17.96 -1.15 1.30
CA ALA A 112 -19.01 -1.80 2.08
C ALA A 112 -20.32 -0.99 2.05
N PHE A 113 -20.27 0.32 2.17
CA PHE A 113 -21.46 1.18 2.07
C PHE A 113 -22.10 1.15 0.67
N LEU A 114 -21.31 0.93 -0.36
CA LEU A 114 -21.81 0.82 -1.73
C LEU A 114 -22.44 -0.54 -2.00
N PHE A 115 -21.80 -1.63 -1.57
CA PHE A 115 -22.11 -3.01 -2.01
C PHE A 115 -22.71 -3.92 -0.93
N SER A 116 -23.03 -3.42 0.27
CA SER A 116 -23.76 -4.22 1.25
C SER A 116 -25.22 -4.48 0.81
N SER A 117 -25.89 -5.47 1.40
CA SER A 117 -27.29 -5.82 1.13
C SER A 117 -28.25 -4.64 1.29
N THR A 118 -27.96 -3.72 2.20
CA THR A 118 -28.68 -2.45 2.41
C THR A 118 -27.85 -1.25 1.96
N GLY A 119 -26.85 -1.46 1.10
CA GLY A 119 -25.97 -0.45 0.56
C GLY A 119 -26.63 0.43 -0.50
N TRP A 120 -25.91 1.41 -0.99
CA TRP A 120 -26.48 2.37 -1.94
C TRP A 120 -26.86 1.73 -3.27
N LEU A 121 -26.08 0.73 -3.77
CA LEU A 121 -26.41 0.01 -5.00
C LEU A 121 -27.70 -0.79 -4.86
N ALA A 122 -27.93 -1.46 -3.73
CA ALA A 122 -29.16 -2.19 -3.46
C ALA A 122 -30.39 -1.26 -3.46
N ARG A 123 -30.26 -0.08 -2.85
CA ARG A 123 -31.29 0.97 -2.84
C ARG A 123 -31.58 1.49 -4.23
N LEU A 124 -30.54 1.71 -5.04
CA LEU A 124 -30.67 2.14 -6.43
C LEU A 124 -31.41 1.09 -7.27
N LEU A 125 -31.05 -0.19 -7.12
CA LEU A 125 -31.71 -1.29 -7.82
C LEU A 125 -33.17 -1.43 -7.38
N HIS A 126 -33.47 -1.26 -6.10
CA HIS A 126 -34.84 -1.23 -5.60
C HIS A 126 -35.65 -0.08 -6.23
N SER A 127 -35.10 1.13 -6.27
CA SER A 127 -35.80 2.30 -6.83
C SER A 127 -36.03 2.22 -8.34
N LEU A 128 -35.16 1.53 -9.08
CA LEU A 128 -35.26 1.41 -10.55
C LEU A 128 -36.04 0.18 -11.03
N PHE A 129 -35.94 -0.93 -10.28
CA PHE A 129 -36.41 -2.24 -10.71
C PHE A 129 -37.35 -2.92 -9.71
N GLU A 130 -37.80 -2.20 -8.65
CA GLU A 130 -38.58 -2.75 -7.53
C GLU A 130 -37.95 -4.00 -6.92
N TYR A 131 -36.58 -4.05 -6.95
CA TYR A 131 -35.81 -5.16 -6.43
C TYR A 131 -36.11 -5.30 -4.93
N GLN A 132 -36.83 -6.40 -4.58
CA GLN A 132 -37.09 -6.68 -3.17
C GLN A 132 -35.81 -7.10 -2.47
N ASP A 133 -35.72 -6.76 -1.19
CA ASP A 133 -34.56 -7.12 -0.35
C ASP A 133 -34.25 -8.63 -0.53
N PRO A 134 -33.04 -8.98 -0.97
CA PRO A 134 -32.66 -10.38 -0.95
C PRO A 134 -32.77 -10.84 0.50
N SER A 135 -33.43 -11.97 0.71
CA SER A 135 -33.56 -12.62 2.01
C SER A 135 -32.32 -12.41 2.84
N GLN A 136 -32.44 -12.20 4.13
CA GLN A 136 -31.35 -11.89 5.08
C GLN A 136 -30.09 -12.77 4.92
N ASP A 137 -30.20 -13.87 4.19
CA ASP A 137 -29.15 -14.85 3.90
C ASP A 137 -28.32 -14.55 2.64
N ALA A 138 -28.72 -13.61 1.78
CA ALA A 138 -27.95 -13.25 0.59
C ALA A 138 -26.97 -12.13 0.92
N ALA A 139 -25.79 -12.50 1.40
CA ALA A 139 -24.67 -11.58 1.49
C ALA A 139 -24.28 -11.13 0.07
N TRP A 140 -24.46 -9.85 -0.25
CA TRP A 140 -24.08 -9.30 -1.56
C TRP A 140 -22.56 -9.46 -1.77
N LEU A 141 -21.81 -8.33 -1.67
CA LEU A 141 -20.35 -8.33 -1.81
C LEU A 141 -19.65 -7.99 -0.48
N VAL A 142 -20.38 -7.92 0.63
CA VAL A 142 -19.82 -7.66 1.96
C VAL A 142 -20.13 -8.86 2.83
N HIS A 143 -19.10 -9.43 3.41
CA HIS A 143 -19.15 -10.67 4.20
C HIS A 143 -19.70 -11.87 3.42
N ASP A 144 -19.55 -11.85 2.07
CA ASP A 144 -19.98 -12.97 1.25
C ASP A 144 -19.11 -14.22 1.52
N PRO A 145 -19.72 -15.43 1.54
CA PRO A 145 -19.02 -16.66 1.93
C PRO A 145 -17.90 -17.08 0.97
N TYR A 146 -17.89 -16.54 -0.25
CA TYR A 146 -16.91 -16.87 -1.30
C TYR A 146 -15.79 -15.83 -1.41
N ALA A 147 -15.76 -14.79 -0.57
CA ALA A 147 -14.80 -13.69 -0.60
C ALA A 147 -14.77 -12.92 -1.94
N ILE A 148 -15.91 -12.86 -2.67
CA ILE A 148 -15.99 -12.15 -3.96
C ILE A 148 -15.83 -10.65 -3.75
N GLY A 149 -16.52 -10.08 -2.78
CA GLY A 149 -16.42 -8.66 -2.44
C GLY A 149 -15.02 -8.26 -1.99
N LEU A 150 -14.38 -9.07 -1.14
CA LEU A 150 -12.99 -8.90 -0.76
C LEU A 150 -12.07 -8.91 -1.98
N THR A 151 -12.25 -9.88 -2.87
CA THR A 151 -11.46 -10.04 -4.10
C THR A 151 -11.59 -8.83 -5.03
N LEU A 152 -12.82 -8.36 -5.26
CA LEU A 152 -13.07 -7.17 -6.09
C LEU A 152 -12.53 -5.90 -5.43
N GLY A 153 -12.78 -5.72 -4.13
CA GLY A 153 -12.29 -4.57 -3.38
C GLY A 153 -10.77 -4.46 -3.44
N LEU A 154 -10.04 -5.55 -3.18
CA LEU A 154 -8.60 -5.61 -3.32
C LEU A 154 -8.15 -5.33 -4.76
N ALA A 155 -8.78 -5.96 -5.76
CA ALA A 155 -8.42 -5.74 -7.16
C ALA A 155 -8.54 -4.26 -7.56
N PHE A 156 -9.67 -3.62 -7.28
CA PHE A 156 -9.87 -2.21 -7.61
C PHE A 156 -8.94 -1.28 -6.85
N LYS A 157 -8.63 -1.58 -5.59
CA LYS A 157 -7.72 -0.79 -4.77
C LYS A 157 -6.28 -0.84 -5.28
N GLU A 158 -5.83 -1.98 -5.81
CA GLU A 158 -4.46 -2.17 -6.27
C GLU A 158 -4.21 -1.68 -7.71
N VAL A 159 -5.25 -1.49 -8.52
CA VAL A 159 -5.11 -0.98 -9.91
C VAL A 159 -4.35 0.35 -9.98
N PRO A 160 -4.69 1.40 -9.21
CA PRO A 160 -3.95 2.67 -9.24
C PRO A 160 -2.46 2.50 -8.91
N PHE A 161 -2.12 1.60 -7.98
CA PHE A 161 -0.73 1.32 -7.60
C PHE A 161 0.05 0.67 -8.75
N ILE A 162 -0.50 -0.37 -9.38
CA ILE A 162 0.12 -1.03 -10.53
C ILE A 162 0.29 -0.04 -11.70
N LEU A 163 -0.72 0.79 -11.97
CA LEU A 163 -0.67 1.79 -13.03
C LEU A 163 0.45 2.80 -12.79
N LEU A 164 0.57 3.37 -11.60
CA LEU A 164 1.59 4.39 -11.31
C LEU A 164 3.02 3.83 -11.35
N ILE A 165 3.23 2.59 -10.86
CA ILE A 165 4.55 1.93 -11.00
C ILE A 165 4.85 1.60 -12.47
N SER A 166 3.83 1.38 -13.30
CA SER A 166 4.00 1.09 -14.72
C SER A 166 4.44 2.30 -15.54
N LEU A 167 4.13 3.53 -15.10
CA LEU A 167 4.46 4.75 -15.85
C LEU A 167 5.96 4.90 -16.16
N PRO A 168 6.86 4.92 -15.17
CA PRO A 168 8.29 5.06 -15.42
C PRO A 168 8.87 3.87 -16.20
N ILE A 169 8.28 2.69 -16.07
CA ILE A 169 8.70 1.49 -16.79
C ILE A 169 8.37 1.65 -18.29
N LEU A 170 7.15 2.04 -18.62
CA LEU A 170 6.71 2.22 -20.00
C LEU A 170 7.36 3.43 -20.69
N GLN A 171 7.70 4.47 -19.93
CA GLN A 171 8.47 5.62 -20.46
C GLN A 171 9.89 5.22 -20.91
N GLN A 172 10.48 4.15 -20.30
CA GLN A 172 11.77 3.61 -20.76
C GLN A 172 11.65 2.85 -22.09
N PHE A 173 10.46 2.37 -22.43
CA PHE A 173 10.20 1.76 -23.72
C PHE A 173 9.93 2.86 -24.75
N ASN A 174 10.61 2.83 -25.88
CA ASN A 174 10.32 3.77 -26.96
C ASN A 174 9.02 3.33 -27.68
N LEU A 175 7.87 3.47 -26.98
CA LEU A 175 6.57 2.99 -27.44
C LEU A 175 6.15 3.58 -28.82
N PRO A 176 6.37 4.89 -29.12
CA PRO A 176 6.07 5.41 -30.45
C PRO A 176 6.85 4.70 -31.57
N LYS A 177 8.13 4.40 -31.34
CA LYS A 177 8.95 3.65 -32.30
C LYS A 177 8.48 2.21 -32.45
N MET A 178 8.10 1.56 -31.34
CA MET A 178 7.53 0.21 -31.37
C MET A 178 6.21 0.17 -32.13
N GLN A 179 5.37 1.19 -31.98
CA GLN A 179 4.11 1.32 -32.70
C GLN A 179 4.33 1.45 -34.21
N MET A 180 5.28 2.30 -34.64
CA MET A 180 5.63 2.45 -36.07
C MET A 180 6.17 1.14 -36.66
N LEU A 181 7.07 0.46 -35.94
CA LEU A 181 7.65 -0.81 -36.39
C LEU A 181 6.60 -1.92 -36.46
N SER A 182 5.73 -2.05 -35.47
CA SER A 182 4.66 -3.05 -35.49
C SER A 182 3.65 -2.78 -36.60
N ALA A 183 3.29 -1.53 -36.84
CA ALA A 183 2.41 -1.14 -37.92
C ALA A 183 3.00 -1.45 -39.30
N SER A 184 4.32 -1.24 -39.51
CA SER A 184 5.01 -1.60 -40.78
C SER A 184 5.01 -3.12 -41.04
N LEU A 185 4.90 -3.94 -39.99
CA LEU A 185 4.74 -5.40 -40.07
C LEU A 185 3.27 -5.84 -40.18
N GLY A 186 2.32 -4.89 -40.26
CA GLY A 186 0.89 -5.16 -40.35
C GLY A 186 0.24 -5.59 -39.06
N TYR A 187 0.86 -5.32 -37.90
CA TYR A 187 0.27 -5.58 -36.59
C TYR A 187 -0.57 -4.39 -36.12
N SER A 188 -1.74 -4.67 -35.55
CA SER A 188 -2.56 -3.66 -34.88
C SER A 188 -1.94 -3.21 -33.56
N GLU A 189 -2.38 -2.05 -33.04
CA GLU A 189 -1.94 -1.56 -31.73
C GLU A 189 -2.23 -2.57 -30.63
N GLN A 190 -3.41 -3.23 -30.65
CA GLN A 190 -3.77 -4.27 -29.69
C GLN A 190 -2.80 -5.46 -29.72
N GLN A 191 -2.42 -5.91 -30.94
CA GLN A 191 -1.45 -7.00 -31.09
C GLN A 191 -0.06 -6.61 -30.61
N MET A 192 0.38 -5.36 -30.85
CA MET A 192 1.64 -4.82 -30.32
C MET A 192 1.64 -4.88 -28.77
N TRP A 193 0.57 -4.41 -28.13
CA TRP A 193 0.47 -4.44 -26.68
C TRP A 193 0.55 -5.86 -26.11
N TRP A 194 -0.21 -6.80 -26.65
CA TRP A 194 -0.23 -8.17 -26.16
C TRP A 194 1.06 -8.95 -26.43
N LYS A 195 1.62 -8.82 -27.65
CA LYS A 195 2.74 -9.68 -28.08
C LYS A 195 4.11 -9.09 -27.73
N ILE A 196 4.26 -7.78 -27.75
CA ILE A 196 5.55 -7.12 -27.58
C ILE A 196 5.65 -6.47 -26.18
N ILE A 197 4.66 -5.66 -25.80
CA ILE A 197 4.75 -4.87 -24.58
C ILE A 197 4.46 -5.73 -23.34
N PHE A 198 3.37 -6.50 -23.33
CA PHE A 198 2.93 -7.27 -22.19
C PHE A 198 4.02 -8.19 -21.59
N PRO A 199 4.74 -9.01 -22.38
CA PRO A 199 5.78 -9.88 -21.81
C PRO A 199 6.96 -9.11 -21.23
N GLN A 200 7.33 -7.97 -21.81
CA GLN A 200 8.41 -7.12 -21.33
C GLN A 200 8.00 -6.35 -20.08
N TRP A 201 6.80 -5.79 -20.10
CA TRP A 201 6.19 -5.07 -18.98
C TRP A 201 6.00 -5.99 -17.76
N LEU A 202 5.45 -7.20 -17.97
CA LEU A 202 5.24 -8.20 -16.91
C LEU A 202 6.53 -8.52 -16.15
N ARG A 203 7.65 -8.69 -16.86
CA ARG A 203 8.97 -8.91 -16.23
C ARG A 203 9.42 -7.72 -15.37
N LYS A 204 9.11 -6.50 -15.81
CA LYS A 204 9.52 -5.27 -15.11
C LYS A 204 8.67 -4.98 -13.87
N ILE A 205 7.36 -5.29 -13.91
CA ILE A 205 6.45 -5.08 -12.76
C ILE A 205 6.40 -6.27 -11.80
N ARG A 206 7.19 -7.31 -12.01
CA ARG A 206 7.21 -8.53 -11.17
C ARG A 206 7.19 -8.22 -9.69
N PHE A 207 8.10 -7.34 -9.24
CA PHE A 207 8.19 -6.97 -7.84
C PHE A 207 6.91 -6.32 -7.32
N THR A 208 6.26 -5.49 -8.13
CA THR A 208 4.97 -4.88 -7.80
C THR A 208 3.88 -5.93 -7.62
N LEU A 209 3.83 -6.94 -8.50
CA LEU A 209 2.88 -8.04 -8.36
C LEU A 209 3.14 -8.88 -7.11
N PHE A 210 4.42 -9.11 -6.79
CA PHE A 210 4.79 -9.78 -5.55
C PHE A 210 4.33 -9.00 -4.31
N ALA A 211 4.51 -7.67 -4.30
CA ALA A 211 4.07 -6.83 -3.20
C ALA A 211 2.54 -6.82 -3.05
N VAL A 212 1.81 -6.72 -4.16
CA VAL A 212 0.33 -6.77 -4.17
C VAL A 212 -0.16 -8.12 -3.64
N ALA A 213 0.40 -9.24 -4.10
CA ALA A 213 -0.01 -10.55 -3.64
C ALA A 213 0.38 -10.82 -2.17
N ALA A 214 1.57 -10.40 -1.75
CA ALA A 214 2.01 -10.53 -0.37
C ALA A 214 1.14 -9.71 0.60
N TYR A 215 0.70 -8.53 0.17
CA TYR A 215 -0.30 -7.75 0.90
C TYR A 215 -1.65 -8.48 0.95
N ALA A 216 -2.19 -8.89 -0.19
CA ALA A 216 -3.51 -9.50 -0.29
C ALA A 216 -3.65 -10.78 0.54
N ILE A 217 -2.61 -11.66 0.58
CA ILE A 217 -2.65 -12.90 1.38
C ILE A 217 -2.58 -12.64 2.89
N SER A 218 -1.96 -11.54 3.31
CA SER A 218 -1.68 -11.23 4.71
C SER A 218 -2.57 -10.14 5.30
N VAL A 219 -3.43 -9.51 4.48
CA VAL A 219 -4.27 -8.40 4.91
C VAL A 219 -5.33 -8.86 5.92
N VAL A 220 -5.39 -8.17 7.05
CA VAL A 220 -6.36 -8.43 8.13
C VAL A 220 -7.42 -7.34 8.17
N ASP A 221 -7.02 -6.08 8.23
CA ASP A 221 -7.89 -4.90 8.33
C ASP A 221 -8.93 -4.82 7.20
N PHE A 222 -8.50 -4.96 5.97
CA PHE A 222 -9.39 -4.96 4.80
C PHE A 222 -10.33 -6.17 4.79
N SER A 223 -9.82 -7.34 5.22
CA SER A 223 -10.60 -8.58 5.31
C SER A 223 -11.61 -8.56 6.44
N LEU A 224 -11.33 -7.88 7.56
CA LEU A 224 -12.31 -7.69 8.64
C LEU A 224 -13.52 -6.85 8.18
N VAL A 225 -13.31 -5.89 7.26
CA VAL A 225 -14.38 -5.02 6.75
C VAL A 225 -15.20 -5.70 5.65
N LEU A 226 -14.57 -6.43 4.73
CA LEU A 226 -15.22 -6.95 3.52
C LEU A 226 -15.28 -8.47 3.44
N GLY A 227 -14.35 -9.16 4.09
CA GLY A 227 -14.19 -10.60 3.94
C GLY A 227 -15.26 -11.43 4.62
N PRO A 228 -15.30 -12.73 4.32
CA PRO A 228 -16.22 -13.67 4.96
C PRO A 228 -15.93 -13.77 6.47
N THR A 229 -16.96 -14.14 7.22
CA THR A 229 -16.89 -14.26 8.70
C THR A 229 -16.85 -15.72 9.17
N THR A 230 -17.43 -16.64 8.42
CA THR A 230 -17.60 -18.05 8.86
C THR A 230 -17.39 -19.03 7.69
N PRO A 231 -16.17 -19.57 7.53
CA PRO A 231 -14.93 -19.17 8.17
C PRO A 231 -14.36 -17.88 7.57
N PRO A 232 -13.55 -17.12 8.32
CA PRO A 232 -12.86 -15.95 7.77
C PRO A 232 -11.68 -16.36 6.88
N THR A 233 -11.03 -15.38 6.23
CA THR A 233 -9.75 -15.63 5.56
C THR A 233 -8.70 -16.12 6.56
N PHE A 234 -7.73 -16.89 6.09
CA PHE A 234 -6.74 -17.51 6.97
C PHE A 234 -5.90 -16.48 7.75
N SER A 235 -5.62 -15.31 7.16
CA SER A 235 -4.95 -14.21 7.87
C SER A 235 -5.77 -13.67 9.04
N VAL A 236 -7.09 -13.50 8.85
CA VAL A 236 -8.01 -13.09 9.93
C VAL A 236 -8.14 -14.20 10.98
N LEU A 237 -8.19 -15.46 10.56
CA LEU A 237 -8.24 -16.61 11.49
C LEU A 237 -7.00 -16.66 12.39
N VAL A 238 -5.80 -16.50 11.82
CA VAL A 238 -4.55 -16.44 12.59
C VAL A 238 -4.56 -15.23 13.55
N TRP A 239 -5.10 -14.10 13.09
CA TRP A 239 -5.28 -12.92 13.93
C TRP A 239 -6.26 -13.16 15.08
N GLN A 240 -7.37 -13.87 14.85
CA GLN A 240 -8.31 -14.28 15.90
C GLN A 240 -7.65 -15.20 16.94
N TRP A 241 -6.91 -16.20 16.49
CA TRP A 241 -6.15 -17.10 17.38
C TRP A 241 -5.11 -16.36 18.22
N PHE A 242 -4.51 -15.32 17.66
CA PHE A 242 -3.54 -14.50 18.39
C PHE A 242 -4.20 -13.67 19.51
N ASN A 243 -5.45 -13.25 19.33
CA ASN A 243 -6.21 -12.50 20.34
C ASN A 243 -7.01 -13.38 21.28
N GLU A 244 -6.86 -14.68 21.22
CA GLU A 244 -7.55 -15.60 22.13
C GLU A 244 -7.04 -15.42 23.57
N PRO A 245 -7.95 -15.33 24.57
CA PRO A 245 -7.54 -15.12 25.96
C PRO A 245 -6.71 -16.27 26.55
N ASP A 246 -6.89 -17.48 26.02
CA ASP A 246 -6.15 -18.66 26.43
C ASP A 246 -4.76 -18.71 25.83
N LEU A 247 -3.77 -18.32 26.63
CA LEU A 247 -2.37 -18.29 26.22
C LEU A 247 -1.79 -19.68 25.88
N SER A 248 -2.42 -20.77 26.31
CA SER A 248 -2.01 -22.14 25.95
C SER A 248 -2.20 -22.42 24.45
N LEU A 249 -3.05 -21.64 23.77
CA LEU A 249 -3.31 -21.71 22.32
C LEU A 249 -2.38 -20.81 21.49
N LEU A 250 -1.48 -20.06 22.11
CA LEU A 250 -0.53 -19.21 21.39
C LEU A 250 0.37 -19.98 20.40
N PRO A 251 0.82 -21.23 20.67
CA PRO A 251 1.52 -22.05 19.67
C PRO A 251 0.70 -22.31 18.41
N ARG A 252 -0.64 -22.42 18.50
CA ARG A 252 -1.53 -22.53 17.34
C ARG A 252 -1.46 -21.27 16.46
N ALA A 253 -1.56 -20.08 17.09
CA ALA A 253 -1.45 -18.81 16.36
C ALA A 253 -0.08 -18.66 15.68
N ALA A 254 1.01 -19.03 16.37
CA ALA A 254 2.36 -19.04 15.82
C ALA A 254 2.50 -20.01 14.64
N SER A 255 1.98 -21.24 14.76
CA SER A 255 1.97 -22.23 13.68
C SER A 255 1.15 -21.74 12.49
N GLY A 256 -0.01 -21.09 12.73
CA GLY A 256 -0.79 -20.44 11.71
C GLY A 256 -0.02 -19.33 10.98
N ALA A 257 0.74 -18.52 11.71
CA ALA A 257 1.59 -17.48 11.12
C ALA A 257 2.73 -18.07 10.27
N VAL A 258 3.28 -19.24 10.64
CA VAL A 258 4.27 -19.97 9.80
C VAL A 258 3.60 -20.53 8.55
N VAL A 259 2.41 -21.11 8.67
CA VAL A 259 1.62 -21.59 7.51
C VAL A 259 1.32 -20.42 6.57
N LEU A 260 0.95 -19.24 7.09
CA LEU A 260 0.71 -18.04 6.29
C LEU A 260 1.98 -17.59 5.55
N LEU A 261 3.15 -17.67 6.18
CA LEU A 261 4.43 -17.36 5.54
C LEU A 261 4.76 -18.33 4.39
N LEU A 262 4.52 -19.62 4.61
CA LEU A 262 4.70 -20.64 3.58
C LEU A 262 3.72 -20.42 2.42
N LEU A 263 2.47 -20.13 2.72
CA LEU A 263 1.44 -19.85 1.73
C LEU A 263 1.77 -18.63 0.87
N ALA A 264 2.22 -17.55 1.50
CA ALA A 264 2.72 -16.37 0.78
C ALA A 264 3.88 -16.74 -0.17
N SER A 265 4.84 -17.52 0.32
CA SER A 265 5.99 -17.96 -0.49
C SER A 265 5.55 -18.81 -1.70
N ILE A 266 4.57 -19.69 -1.52
CA ILE A 266 3.98 -20.50 -2.60
C ILE A 266 3.28 -19.60 -3.62
N ILE A 267 2.51 -18.59 -3.18
CA ILE A 267 1.82 -17.65 -4.07
C ILE A 267 2.84 -16.86 -4.90
N LEU A 268 3.92 -16.36 -4.28
CA LEU A 268 4.97 -15.68 -5.03
C LEU A 268 5.63 -16.59 -6.07
N LEU A 269 5.82 -17.85 -5.74
CA LEU A 269 6.31 -18.86 -6.68
C LEU A 269 5.31 -19.10 -7.82
N VAL A 270 4.01 -19.21 -7.54
CA VAL A 270 2.97 -19.37 -8.56
C VAL A 270 2.97 -18.16 -9.52
N ILE A 271 3.06 -16.93 -9.01
CA ILE A 271 3.17 -15.73 -9.85
C ILE A 271 4.45 -15.77 -10.71
N ARG A 272 5.56 -16.26 -10.15
CA ARG A 272 6.81 -16.42 -10.91
C ARG A 272 6.71 -17.47 -12.00
N ILE A 273 6.05 -18.59 -11.73
CA ILE A 273 5.78 -19.65 -12.73
C ILE A 273 4.86 -19.10 -13.83
N PHE A 274 3.80 -18.38 -13.47
CA PHE A 274 2.91 -17.75 -14.45
C PHE A 274 3.67 -16.78 -15.36
N GLU A 275 4.52 -15.91 -14.80
CA GLU A 275 5.37 -15.03 -15.58
C GLU A 275 6.28 -15.81 -16.53
N TRP A 276 6.88 -16.90 -16.04
CA TRP A 276 7.74 -17.77 -16.85
C TRP A 276 6.96 -18.42 -18.00
N VAL A 277 5.77 -18.96 -17.73
CA VAL A 277 4.89 -19.56 -18.75
C VAL A 277 4.56 -18.51 -19.83
N ILE A 278 4.15 -17.32 -19.45
CA ILE A 278 3.82 -16.25 -20.41
C ILE A 278 5.05 -15.85 -21.23
N THR A 279 6.20 -15.66 -20.57
CA THR A 279 7.37 -15.06 -21.23
C THR A 279 8.25 -16.07 -21.99
N GLN A 280 8.18 -17.36 -21.67
CA GLN A 280 8.96 -18.44 -22.28
C GLN A 280 8.07 -19.50 -22.90
N GLY A 281 7.07 -20.02 -22.18
CA GLY A 281 6.17 -21.07 -22.66
C GLY A 281 5.29 -20.61 -23.83
N CYS A 282 4.80 -19.37 -23.78
CA CYS A 282 3.98 -18.79 -24.85
C CYS A 282 4.80 -18.09 -25.95
N ARG A 283 6.10 -18.35 -26.06
CA ARG A 283 6.99 -17.66 -27.00
C ARG A 283 6.55 -17.82 -28.46
N ASN A 284 6.06 -18.99 -28.84
CA ASN A 284 5.52 -19.22 -30.18
C ASN A 284 4.33 -18.33 -30.50
N TRP A 285 3.41 -18.17 -29.54
CA TRP A 285 2.27 -17.24 -29.67
C TRP A 285 2.73 -15.78 -29.77
N GLN A 286 3.79 -15.38 -29.04
CA GLN A 286 4.33 -14.01 -29.12
C GLN A 286 4.93 -13.70 -30.48
N SER A 287 5.64 -14.67 -31.10
CA SER A 287 6.37 -14.48 -32.36
C SER A 287 5.56 -14.84 -33.61
N SER A 288 4.42 -15.53 -33.48
CA SER A 288 3.62 -16.01 -34.60
C SER A 288 2.14 -15.65 -34.46
N GLY A 289 1.43 -15.64 -35.60
CA GLY A 289 0.00 -15.38 -35.65
C GLY A 289 -0.42 -13.94 -35.33
N ARG A 290 -1.69 -13.61 -35.46
CA ARG A 290 -2.25 -12.27 -35.23
C ARG A 290 -3.34 -12.23 -34.15
N TYR A 291 -3.60 -13.33 -33.48
CA TYR A 291 -4.63 -13.35 -32.43
C TYR A 291 -4.18 -12.53 -31.20
N SER A 292 -5.06 -11.68 -30.73
CA SER A 292 -4.95 -10.95 -29.47
C SER A 292 -6.35 -10.83 -28.84
N PRO A 293 -6.52 -11.20 -27.54
CA PRO A 293 -7.84 -11.15 -26.90
C PRO A 293 -8.30 -9.69 -26.74
N PRO A 294 -9.59 -9.40 -27.04
CA PRO A 294 -10.16 -8.07 -26.76
C PRO A 294 -10.40 -7.89 -25.27
N LEU A 295 -10.20 -6.68 -24.78
CA LEU A 295 -10.49 -6.30 -23.39
C LEU A 295 -11.52 -5.16 -23.36
N PRO A 296 -12.45 -5.14 -22.39
CA PRO A 296 -13.47 -4.09 -22.25
C PRO A 296 -12.91 -2.85 -21.55
N HIS A 297 -11.93 -2.19 -22.17
CA HIS A 297 -11.12 -1.11 -21.54
C HIS A 297 -11.95 0.06 -20.99
N LYS A 298 -12.97 0.53 -21.75
CA LYS A 298 -13.80 1.66 -21.33
C LYS A 298 -14.64 1.32 -20.11
N THR A 299 -15.24 0.13 -20.10
CA THR A 299 -16.05 -0.37 -18.98
C THR A 299 -15.20 -0.52 -17.73
N LEU A 300 -14.01 -1.13 -17.83
CA LEU A 300 -13.11 -1.31 -16.72
C LEU A 300 -12.64 0.02 -16.11
N LEU A 301 -12.27 0.99 -16.98
CA LEU A 301 -11.90 2.33 -16.50
C LEU A 301 -13.08 3.05 -15.85
N SER A 302 -14.28 2.96 -16.47
CA SER A 302 -15.49 3.59 -15.91
C SER A 302 -15.84 2.98 -14.56
N LEU A 303 -15.80 1.66 -14.41
CA LEU A 303 -16.04 0.96 -13.15
C LEU A 303 -15.04 1.40 -12.08
N LEU A 304 -13.74 1.44 -12.41
CA LEU A 304 -12.72 1.90 -11.48
C LEU A 304 -13.02 3.31 -10.95
N PHE A 305 -13.34 4.24 -11.85
CA PHE A 305 -13.62 5.63 -11.45
C PHE A 305 -14.96 5.76 -10.73
N VAL A 306 -16.02 5.12 -11.21
CA VAL A 306 -17.34 5.19 -10.56
C VAL A 306 -17.26 4.64 -9.15
N ILE A 307 -16.70 3.45 -8.95
CA ILE A 307 -16.55 2.85 -7.62
C ILE A 307 -15.69 3.77 -6.73
N SER A 308 -14.50 4.15 -7.17
CA SER A 308 -13.56 4.91 -6.34
C SER A 308 -14.05 6.32 -6.02
N VAL A 309 -14.73 6.98 -6.96
CA VAL A 309 -15.27 8.34 -6.75
C VAL A 309 -16.55 8.32 -5.90
N SER A 310 -17.38 7.27 -6.01
CA SER A 310 -18.61 7.15 -5.21
C SER A 310 -18.35 6.93 -3.71
N ILE A 311 -17.21 6.39 -3.34
CA ILE A 311 -16.86 6.08 -1.94
C ILE A 311 -16.90 7.35 -1.08
N ILE A 312 -16.24 8.44 -1.49
CA ILE A 312 -16.13 9.66 -0.66
C ILE A 312 -17.50 10.33 -0.44
N PRO A 313 -18.30 10.64 -1.49
CA PRO A 313 -19.64 11.22 -1.31
C PRO A 313 -20.55 10.33 -0.46
N LEU A 314 -20.50 9.02 -0.69
CA LEU A 314 -21.36 8.09 0.05
C LEU A 314 -20.99 8.05 1.54
N THR A 315 -19.71 8.05 1.85
CA THR A 315 -19.22 8.08 3.24
C THR A 315 -19.62 9.42 3.90
N LEU A 316 -19.53 10.54 3.15
CA LEU A 316 -20.01 11.86 3.64
C LEU A 316 -21.52 11.85 3.94
N VAL A 317 -22.33 11.28 3.05
CA VAL A 317 -23.78 11.16 3.29
C VAL A 317 -24.07 10.34 4.54
N TRP A 318 -23.39 9.19 4.73
CA TRP A 318 -23.56 8.38 5.95
C TRP A 318 -23.16 9.13 7.21
N SER A 319 -22.12 9.95 7.19
CA SER A 319 -21.65 10.69 8.38
C SER A 319 -22.62 11.75 8.89
N VAL A 320 -23.57 12.18 8.06
CA VAL A 320 -24.59 13.20 8.40
C VAL A 320 -26.03 12.67 8.32
N ALA A 321 -26.19 11.36 8.10
CA ALA A 321 -27.50 10.72 8.05
C ALA A 321 -28.00 10.42 9.47
N GLN A 322 -29.10 11.05 9.91
CA GLN A 322 -29.76 10.70 11.16
C GLN A 322 -30.59 9.44 11.01
N ARG A 323 -31.44 9.41 9.96
CA ARG A 323 -32.32 8.29 9.66
C ARG A 323 -32.25 7.94 8.19
N TRP A 324 -31.67 6.77 7.90
CA TRP A 324 -31.58 6.25 6.53
C TRP A 324 -31.95 4.78 6.50
N ARG A 325 -33.24 4.53 6.34
CA ARG A 325 -33.77 3.16 6.29
C ARG A 325 -33.80 2.63 4.85
N PHE A 326 -33.62 1.34 4.68
CA PHE A 326 -33.90 0.70 3.42
C PHE A 326 -35.43 0.68 3.19
N PRO A 327 -35.93 0.93 1.99
CA PRO A 327 -35.20 1.05 0.70
C PRO A 327 -34.90 2.50 0.27
N ASP A 328 -35.07 3.51 1.11
CA ASP A 328 -34.90 4.93 0.75
C ASP A 328 -33.56 5.20 0.10
N LEU A 329 -33.54 5.86 -1.08
CA LEU A 329 -32.31 6.18 -1.81
C LEU A 329 -31.45 7.22 -1.11
N PHE A 330 -32.07 8.16 -0.38
CA PHE A 330 -31.43 9.20 0.41
C PHE A 330 -31.92 9.19 1.86
N PRO A 331 -31.14 9.75 2.80
CA PRO A 331 -31.59 9.89 4.18
C PRO A 331 -32.87 10.68 4.30
N SER A 332 -33.81 10.19 5.12
CA SER A 332 -35.06 10.91 5.44
C SER A 332 -34.84 12.02 6.45
N GLN A 333 -33.80 11.94 7.27
CA GLN A 333 -33.41 12.95 8.25
C GLN A 333 -31.90 13.11 8.28
N TRP A 334 -31.44 14.36 8.41
CA TRP A 334 -30.03 14.74 8.41
C TRP A 334 -29.65 15.36 9.74
N THR A 335 -28.44 15.09 10.22
CA THR A 335 -27.91 15.67 11.46
C THR A 335 -26.39 15.74 11.43
N VAL A 336 -25.83 16.70 12.12
CA VAL A 336 -24.39 16.78 12.40
C VAL A 336 -24.06 16.39 13.85
N GLN A 337 -25.06 15.95 14.62
CA GLN A 337 -24.92 15.64 16.04
C GLN A 337 -23.84 14.58 16.27
N PHE A 338 -23.79 13.51 15.47
CA PHE A 338 -22.77 12.45 15.61
C PHE A 338 -21.34 12.97 15.48
N TRP A 339 -21.11 14.01 14.67
CA TRP A 339 -19.83 14.71 14.61
C TRP A 339 -19.51 15.41 15.92
N GLY A 340 -20.50 16.06 16.55
CA GLY A 340 -20.31 16.71 17.85
C GLY A 340 -20.02 15.72 18.97
N ASP A 341 -20.77 14.63 19.01
CA ASP A 341 -20.65 13.62 20.06
C ASP A 341 -19.32 12.84 19.95
N GLU A 342 -18.87 12.51 18.72
CA GLU A 342 -17.64 11.75 18.49
C GLU A 342 -16.37 12.60 18.39
N TRP A 343 -16.50 13.91 18.20
CA TRP A 343 -15.35 14.78 17.95
C TRP A 343 -14.25 14.72 19.01
N PRO A 344 -14.55 14.65 20.33
CA PRO A 344 -13.51 14.50 21.35
C PRO A 344 -12.68 13.22 21.17
N ASN A 345 -13.32 12.09 20.87
CA ASN A 345 -12.67 10.81 20.65
C ASN A 345 -11.85 10.82 19.35
N VAL A 346 -12.42 11.38 18.27
CA VAL A 346 -11.75 11.55 16.98
C VAL A 346 -10.49 12.38 17.11
N LEU A 347 -10.51 13.48 17.87
CA LEU A 347 -9.33 14.34 18.09
C LEU A 347 -8.18 13.57 18.75
N VAL A 348 -8.45 12.81 19.80
CA VAL A 348 -7.43 11.99 20.49
C VAL A 348 -6.80 11.00 19.51
N ASN A 349 -7.63 10.33 18.71
CA ASN A 349 -7.15 9.37 17.72
C ASN A 349 -6.40 10.03 16.55
N ILE A 350 -6.79 11.24 16.13
CA ILE A 350 -6.03 12.04 15.14
C ILE A 350 -4.68 12.44 15.72
N GLU A 351 -4.63 12.96 16.95
CA GLU A 351 -3.39 13.38 17.59
C GLU A 351 -2.39 12.23 17.67
N THR A 352 -2.82 11.07 18.18
CA THR A 352 -2.00 9.87 18.24
C THR A 352 -1.53 9.44 16.86
N SER A 353 -2.43 9.39 15.86
CA SER A 353 -2.10 9.00 14.50
C SER A 353 -1.09 9.94 13.85
N VAL A 354 -1.27 11.25 14.00
CA VAL A 354 -0.40 12.27 13.44
C VAL A 354 0.97 12.24 14.12
N LEU A 355 1.03 12.11 15.45
CA LEU A 355 2.30 12.00 16.18
C LEU A 355 3.10 10.78 15.73
N LEU A 356 2.48 9.60 15.71
CA LEU A 356 3.11 8.37 15.23
C LEU A 356 3.59 8.51 13.78
N ALA A 357 2.77 9.10 12.91
CA ALA A 357 3.09 9.26 11.50
C ALA A 357 4.22 10.26 11.25
N LEU A 358 4.25 11.37 11.98
CA LEU A 358 5.34 12.35 11.91
C LEU A 358 6.67 11.76 12.38
N CYS A 359 6.67 11.07 13.52
CA CYS A 359 7.87 10.42 14.05
C CYS A 359 8.38 9.34 13.08
N SER A 360 7.53 8.39 12.71
CA SER A 360 7.93 7.25 11.88
C SER A 360 8.25 7.65 10.43
N GLY A 361 7.44 8.55 9.83
CA GLY A 361 7.68 9.04 8.47
C GLY A 361 8.97 9.85 8.36
N THR A 362 9.31 10.65 9.38
CA THR A 362 10.57 11.42 9.43
C THR A 362 11.76 10.49 9.63
N LEU A 363 11.66 9.48 10.50
CA LEU A 363 12.72 8.47 10.68
C LEU A 363 12.91 7.66 9.40
N ALA A 364 11.84 7.23 8.75
CA ALA A 364 11.90 6.50 7.49
C ALA A 364 12.56 7.34 6.37
N LEU A 365 12.25 8.64 6.29
CA LEU A 365 12.90 9.57 5.37
C LEU A 365 14.40 9.71 5.67
N LEU A 366 14.77 9.91 6.93
CA LEU A 366 16.17 10.02 7.35
C LEU A 366 16.96 8.77 6.94
N PHE A 367 16.42 7.59 7.22
CA PHE A 367 17.03 6.32 6.86
C PHE A 367 17.11 6.13 5.35
N ALA A 368 16.09 6.52 4.59
CA ALA A 368 16.11 6.44 3.13
C ALA A 368 17.17 7.36 2.52
N VAL A 369 17.34 8.57 3.05
CA VAL A 369 18.38 9.51 2.61
C VAL A 369 19.78 8.94 2.90
N ILE A 370 20.00 8.39 4.10
CA ILE A 370 21.28 7.75 4.47
C ILE A 370 21.59 6.58 3.52
N ALA A 371 20.59 5.73 3.24
CA ALA A 371 20.76 4.58 2.37
C ALA A 371 21.07 4.99 0.91
N GLN A 372 20.36 5.98 0.38
CA GLN A 372 20.59 6.49 -0.97
C GLN A 372 21.95 7.18 -1.10
N GLU A 373 22.35 7.97 -0.09
CA GLU A 373 23.64 8.64 -0.10
C GLU A 373 24.79 7.64 -0.03
N TYR A 374 24.69 6.64 0.85
CA TYR A 374 25.68 5.56 0.96
C TYR A 374 25.80 4.76 -0.35
N ARG A 375 24.68 4.48 -1.01
CA ARG A 375 24.66 3.79 -2.30
C ARG A 375 25.36 4.58 -3.40
N LEU A 376 25.24 5.90 -3.43
CA LEU A 376 25.95 6.74 -4.40
C LEU A 376 27.46 6.81 -4.14
N GLN A 377 27.86 6.83 -2.87
CA GLN A 377 29.28 6.96 -2.50
C GLN A 377 30.04 5.63 -2.55
N THR A 378 29.33 4.52 -2.39
CA THR A 378 29.95 3.20 -2.31
C THR A 378 29.25 2.19 -3.22
N LYS A 379 30.04 1.35 -3.90
CA LYS A 379 29.49 0.23 -4.68
C LYS A 379 29.05 -0.97 -3.81
N ARG A 380 29.20 -0.87 -2.49
CA ARG A 380 28.94 -1.95 -1.50
C ARG A 380 27.60 -1.76 -0.76
N ALA A 381 26.63 -1.12 -1.39
CA ALA A 381 25.29 -0.99 -0.83
C ALA A 381 24.52 -2.31 -0.92
N ILE A 382 23.66 -2.57 0.06
CA ILE A 382 22.76 -3.72 0.04
C ILE A 382 21.84 -3.62 -1.17
N PRO A 383 21.62 -4.72 -1.89
CA PRO A 383 20.69 -4.77 -3.01
C PRO A 383 19.27 -4.35 -2.59
N VAL A 384 18.58 -3.65 -3.50
CA VAL A 384 17.24 -3.07 -3.25
C VAL A 384 16.20 -4.12 -2.80
N TYR A 385 16.32 -5.35 -3.28
CA TYR A 385 15.39 -6.42 -2.91
C TYR A 385 15.47 -6.81 -1.42
N PHE A 386 16.62 -6.67 -0.75
CA PHE A 386 16.70 -6.87 0.71
C PHE A 386 16.00 -5.72 1.46
N ILE A 387 16.10 -4.49 0.95
CA ILE A 387 15.41 -3.34 1.53
C ILE A 387 13.89 -3.50 1.40
N ALA A 388 13.46 -4.10 0.29
CA ALA A 388 12.05 -4.30 0.00
C ALA A 388 11.46 -5.61 0.60
N LEU A 389 12.29 -6.43 1.23
CA LEU A 389 11.87 -7.72 1.81
C LEU A 389 10.70 -7.60 2.81
N PRO A 390 10.63 -6.56 3.70
CA PRO A 390 9.47 -6.37 4.58
C PRO A 390 8.12 -6.24 3.85
N MET A 391 8.13 -5.81 2.58
CA MET A 391 6.91 -5.71 1.77
C MET A 391 6.46 -7.07 1.20
N LEU A 392 7.33 -8.06 1.18
CA LEU A 392 7.07 -9.39 0.61
C LEU A 392 6.72 -10.43 1.68
N LEU A 393 7.00 -10.13 2.94
CA LEU A 393 6.70 -11.01 4.06
C LEU A 393 5.32 -10.69 4.63
N PRO A 394 4.52 -11.69 5.02
CA PRO A 394 3.28 -11.46 5.73
C PRO A 394 3.53 -10.66 7.00
N GLN A 395 2.87 -9.51 7.09
CA GLN A 395 3.06 -8.57 8.20
C GLN A 395 2.76 -9.23 9.55
N LEU A 396 1.69 -10.02 9.61
CA LEU A 396 1.27 -10.74 10.80
C LEU A 396 2.34 -11.72 11.29
N SER A 397 2.94 -12.51 10.37
CA SER A 397 3.97 -13.50 10.72
C SER A 397 5.22 -12.85 11.31
N LEU A 398 5.64 -11.72 10.72
CA LEU A 398 6.81 -11.00 11.18
C LEU A 398 6.56 -10.32 12.54
N LEU A 399 5.42 -9.65 12.68
CA LEU A 399 5.06 -8.95 13.92
C LEU A 399 4.87 -9.91 15.09
N PHE A 400 4.32 -11.11 14.84
CA PHE A 400 4.19 -12.14 15.87
C PHE A 400 5.54 -12.47 16.51
N GLY A 401 6.55 -12.79 15.68
CA GLY A 401 7.88 -13.10 16.19
C GLY A 401 8.54 -11.94 16.93
N ILE A 402 8.35 -10.72 16.45
CA ILE A 402 8.85 -9.51 17.12
C ILE A 402 8.13 -9.30 18.46
N GLN A 403 6.85 -9.53 18.53
CA GLN A 403 6.09 -9.40 19.78
C GLN A 403 6.53 -10.42 20.83
N VAL A 404 6.80 -11.65 20.44
CA VAL A 404 7.38 -12.65 21.36
C VAL A 404 8.70 -12.14 21.95
N LEU A 405 9.54 -11.51 21.14
CA LEU A 405 10.79 -10.90 21.63
C LEU A 405 10.54 -9.72 22.58
N THR A 406 9.56 -8.86 22.31
CA THR A 406 9.21 -7.74 23.21
C THR A 406 8.69 -8.23 24.54
N LEU A 407 7.95 -9.34 24.57
CA LEU A 407 7.52 -10.00 25.80
C LEU A 407 8.70 -10.58 26.59
N MET A 408 9.67 -11.20 25.92
CA MET A 408 10.87 -11.74 26.58
C MET A 408 11.74 -10.64 27.22
N ILE A 409 11.78 -9.44 26.65
CA ILE A 409 12.51 -8.28 27.16
C ILE A 409 11.71 -7.57 28.26
N ALA A 410 10.42 -7.92 28.45
CA ALA A 410 9.48 -7.26 29.35
C ALA A 410 9.42 -5.73 29.14
N SER A 411 9.52 -5.27 27.89
CA SER A 411 9.56 -3.86 27.57
C SER A 411 8.18 -3.21 27.70
N GLN A 412 8.11 -2.10 28.43
CA GLN A 412 6.89 -1.28 28.54
C GLN A 412 6.88 -0.07 27.61
N ALA A 413 7.86 0.04 26.72
CA ALA A 413 8.01 1.19 25.80
C ALA A 413 7.13 1.03 24.55
N TYR A 414 5.83 0.80 24.71
CA TYR A 414 4.88 0.49 23.62
C TYR A 414 4.91 1.52 22.48
N ALA A 415 4.92 2.82 22.81
CA ALA A 415 4.96 3.87 21.79
C ALA A 415 6.24 3.81 20.94
N LEU A 416 7.39 3.51 21.54
CA LEU A 416 8.65 3.37 20.79
C LEU A 416 8.63 2.15 19.87
N TRP A 417 8.06 1.03 20.33
CA TRP A 417 7.91 -0.16 19.49
C TRP A 417 6.98 0.08 18.31
N VAL A 418 5.88 0.81 18.52
CA VAL A 418 4.95 1.18 17.44
C VAL A 418 5.63 2.13 16.44
N VAL A 419 6.30 3.20 16.90
CA VAL A 419 7.05 4.12 16.01
C VAL A 419 8.12 3.37 15.23
N TRP A 420 8.84 2.45 15.87
CA TRP A 420 9.83 1.63 15.20
C TRP A 420 9.19 0.73 14.13
N ALA A 421 8.10 0.03 14.43
CA ALA A 421 7.43 -0.84 13.47
C ALA A 421 6.85 -0.07 12.29
N HIS A 422 6.21 1.09 12.54
CA HIS A 422 5.75 1.98 11.49
C HIS A 422 6.92 2.44 10.60
N THR A 423 8.06 2.80 11.20
CA THR A 423 9.28 3.16 10.46
C THR A 423 9.78 1.99 9.62
N PHE A 424 9.81 0.79 10.19
CA PHE A 424 10.27 -0.43 9.55
C PHE A 424 9.47 -0.76 8.27
N PHE A 425 8.14 -0.66 8.32
CA PHE A 425 7.29 -0.91 7.15
C PHE A 425 7.21 0.29 6.19
N ALA A 426 7.38 1.53 6.66
CA ALA A 426 7.39 2.71 5.80
C ALA A 426 8.70 2.89 5.04
N PHE A 427 9.84 2.51 5.64
CA PHE A 427 11.18 2.73 5.09
C PHE A 427 11.37 2.20 3.65
N PRO A 428 10.95 0.97 3.28
CA PRO A 428 11.11 0.47 1.92
C PRO A 428 10.40 1.34 0.88
N LEU A 429 9.19 1.81 1.16
CA LEU A 429 8.40 2.64 0.25
C LEU A 429 9.00 4.03 0.09
N VAL A 430 9.45 4.63 1.19
CA VAL A 430 10.16 5.93 1.19
C VAL A 430 11.48 5.82 0.42
N TYR A 431 12.23 4.74 0.62
CA TYR A 431 13.47 4.46 -0.12
C TYR A 431 13.23 4.34 -1.62
N LEU A 432 12.19 3.61 -2.03
CA LEU A 432 11.81 3.46 -3.44
C LEU A 432 11.35 4.78 -4.04
N ALA A 433 10.56 5.58 -3.33
CA ALA A 433 10.12 6.90 -3.76
C ALA A 433 11.30 7.86 -4.02
N LEU A 434 12.36 7.79 -3.21
CA LEU A 434 13.56 8.59 -3.37
C LEU A 434 14.53 8.05 -4.44
N SER A 435 14.47 6.77 -4.79
CA SER A 435 15.50 6.13 -5.62
C SER A 435 15.63 6.77 -7.01
N GLY A 436 14.52 7.09 -7.66
CA GLY A 436 14.51 7.76 -8.96
C GLY A 436 15.14 9.16 -8.93
N PRO A 437 14.60 10.09 -8.14
CA PRO A 437 15.16 11.43 -7.99
C PRO A 437 16.63 11.44 -7.54
N TRP A 438 17.03 10.53 -6.65
CA TRP A 438 18.40 10.44 -6.16
C TRP A 438 19.39 9.99 -7.23
N GLN A 439 18.99 9.00 -8.06
CA GLN A 439 19.81 8.51 -9.17
C GLN A 439 19.89 9.50 -10.34
N SER A 440 18.86 10.32 -10.55
CA SER A 440 18.83 11.35 -11.59
C SER A 440 19.59 12.63 -11.20
N TYR A 441 20.10 12.73 -9.95
CA TYR A 441 20.93 13.85 -9.52
C TYR A 441 22.24 13.90 -10.33
N ASN A 442 22.49 15.06 -10.98
CA ASN A 442 23.71 15.25 -11.77
C ASN A 442 24.93 15.47 -10.86
N PRO A 443 25.91 14.55 -10.81
CA PRO A 443 27.07 14.65 -9.93
C PRO A 443 28.00 15.83 -10.25
N ASN A 444 27.85 16.47 -11.42
CA ASN A 444 28.65 17.63 -11.78
C ASN A 444 28.40 18.83 -10.86
N TYR A 445 27.19 18.99 -10.31
CA TYR A 445 26.93 20.03 -9.31
C TYR A 445 27.82 19.84 -8.06
N SER A 446 27.98 18.61 -7.59
CA SER A 446 28.87 18.30 -6.46
C SER A 446 30.34 18.53 -6.81
N LYS A 447 30.77 18.21 -8.06
CA LYS A 447 32.14 18.43 -8.51
C LYS A 447 32.48 19.92 -8.56
N VAL A 448 31.59 20.73 -9.13
CA VAL A 448 31.76 22.20 -9.17
C VAL A 448 31.82 22.79 -7.76
N ALA A 449 30.93 22.37 -6.85
CA ALA A 449 30.96 22.85 -5.47
C ALA A 449 32.28 22.46 -4.76
N ARG A 450 32.81 21.27 -5.05
CA ARG A 450 34.10 20.80 -4.49
C ARG A 450 35.26 21.60 -5.05
N SER A 451 35.26 21.96 -6.34
CA SER A 451 36.27 22.85 -6.93
C SER A 451 36.24 24.28 -6.33
N LEU A 452 35.08 24.69 -5.78
CA LEU A 452 34.93 25.94 -5.03
C LEU A 452 35.27 25.80 -3.52
N GLY A 453 35.96 24.73 -3.14
CA GLY A 453 36.47 24.53 -1.77
C GLY A 453 35.39 24.06 -0.76
N LYS A 454 34.22 23.60 -1.22
CA LYS A 454 33.17 23.09 -0.31
C LYS A 454 33.44 21.64 0.07
N ASN A 455 33.31 21.33 1.38
CA ASN A 455 33.38 19.96 1.88
C ASN A 455 32.09 19.18 1.61
N GLU A 456 32.10 17.84 1.74
CA GLU A 456 30.97 16.95 1.44
C GLU A 456 29.71 17.31 2.25
N TRP A 457 29.85 17.72 3.50
CA TRP A 457 28.74 18.15 4.34
C TRP A 457 28.09 19.44 3.82
N GLN A 458 28.89 20.43 3.42
CA GLN A 458 28.39 21.67 2.81
C GLN A 458 27.74 21.42 1.45
N ILE A 459 28.29 20.50 0.64
CA ILE A 459 27.72 20.10 -0.64
C ILE A 459 26.36 19.43 -0.43
N PHE A 460 26.26 18.53 0.54
CA PHE A 460 25.01 17.89 0.87
C PHE A 460 23.92 18.90 1.25
N TRP A 461 24.18 19.76 2.23
CA TRP A 461 23.18 20.68 2.76
C TRP A 461 22.88 21.88 1.86
N ARG A 462 23.87 22.42 1.13
CA ARG A 462 23.71 23.65 0.35
C ARG A 462 23.44 23.41 -1.14
N VAL A 463 23.75 22.24 -1.66
CA VAL A 463 23.58 21.94 -3.10
C VAL A 463 22.59 20.81 -3.30
N LYS A 464 22.87 19.63 -2.72
CA LYS A 464 22.10 18.42 -3.01
C LYS A 464 20.70 18.44 -2.40
N LEU A 465 20.63 18.69 -1.10
CA LEU A 465 19.35 18.70 -0.36
C LEU A 465 18.36 19.74 -0.92
N PRO A 466 18.74 20.99 -1.22
CA PRO A 466 17.82 21.95 -1.82
C PRO A 466 17.33 21.55 -3.21
N LEU A 467 18.18 20.95 -4.05
CA LEU A 467 17.78 20.46 -5.39
C LEU A 467 16.82 19.28 -5.32
N LEU A 468 16.97 18.41 -4.32
CA LEU A 468 16.13 17.24 -4.12
C LEU A 468 14.96 17.50 -3.15
N PHE A 469 14.83 18.72 -2.62
CA PHE A 469 13.84 19.05 -1.60
C PHE A 469 12.40 18.70 -1.97
N PRO A 470 11.89 18.97 -3.19
CA PRO A 470 10.54 18.55 -3.57
C PRO A 470 10.34 17.03 -3.54
N ALA A 471 11.38 16.27 -3.93
CA ALA A 471 11.34 14.82 -3.89
C ALA A 471 11.41 14.28 -2.44
N LEU A 472 12.16 14.95 -1.57
CA LEU A 472 12.21 14.64 -0.14
C LEU A 472 10.85 14.86 0.52
N LEU A 473 10.18 15.98 0.24
CA LEU A 473 8.85 16.26 0.76
C LEU A 473 7.81 15.22 0.29
N TYR A 474 7.88 14.84 -1.00
CA TYR A 474 7.00 13.81 -1.53
C TYR A 474 7.23 12.45 -0.85
N ALA A 475 8.50 12.04 -0.71
CA ALA A 475 8.84 10.79 -0.04
C ALA A 475 8.48 10.80 1.45
N TRP A 476 8.58 11.95 2.12
CA TRP A 476 8.12 12.15 3.48
C TRP A 476 6.60 11.98 3.61
N ALA A 477 5.83 12.57 2.70
CA ALA A 477 4.38 12.40 2.66
C ALA A 477 3.99 10.93 2.40
N VAL A 478 4.74 10.21 1.57
CA VAL A 478 4.57 8.75 1.38
C VAL A 478 4.79 8.02 2.71
N GLY A 479 5.87 8.31 3.43
CA GLY A 479 6.17 7.69 4.73
C GLY A 479 5.07 7.92 5.77
N ILE A 480 4.60 9.17 5.86
CA ILE A 480 3.46 9.54 6.73
C ILE A 480 2.20 8.77 6.34
N SER A 481 1.86 8.73 5.05
CA SER A 481 0.66 8.04 4.57
C SER A 481 0.69 6.55 4.85
N VAL A 482 1.86 5.92 4.71
CA VAL A 482 2.05 4.51 5.08
C VAL A 482 1.84 4.31 6.58
N SER A 483 2.39 5.19 7.42
CA SER A 483 2.22 5.11 8.86
C SER A 483 0.75 5.31 9.29
N LEU A 484 0.04 6.26 8.69
CA LEU A 484 -1.39 6.50 8.94
C LEU A 484 -2.28 5.31 8.55
N ALA A 485 -1.83 4.47 7.62
CA ALA A 485 -2.56 3.29 7.18
C ALA A 485 -2.23 2.01 7.99
N GLN A 486 -1.27 2.06 8.90
CA GLN A 486 -0.83 0.89 9.68
C GLN A 486 -1.88 0.48 10.73
N TYR A 487 -2.34 -0.77 10.64
CA TYR A 487 -3.30 -1.38 11.57
C TYR A 487 -2.60 -2.37 12.51
N LEU A 488 -2.09 -3.48 11.97
CA LEU A 488 -1.49 -4.57 12.74
C LEU A 488 -0.32 -4.14 13.62
N PRO A 489 0.65 -3.34 13.14
CA PRO A 489 1.76 -2.89 13.97
C PRO A 489 1.31 -2.09 15.20
N THR A 490 0.29 -1.23 15.02
CA THR A 490 -0.28 -0.46 16.13
C THR A 490 -0.93 -1.37 17.16
N LEU A 491 -1.77 -2.32 16.74
CA LEU A 491 -2.47 -3.21 17.65
C LEU A 491 -1.52 -4.18 18.36
N MET A 492 -0.66 -4.87 17.61
CA MET A 492 0.21 -5.90 18.17
C MET A 492 1.25 -5.31 19.12
N LEU A 493 2.03 -4.32 18.67
CA LEU A 493 3.12 -3.77 19.48
C LEU A 493 2.65 -2.67 20.45
N GLY A 494 1.51 -2.05 20.18
CA GLY A 494 0.85 -1.12 21.09
C GLY A 494 0.06 -1.81 22.20
N SER A 495 -0.20 -3.12 22.08
CA SER A 495 -0.90 -3.94 23.08
C SER A 495 -2.23 -3.33 23.55
N GLY A 496 -3.00 -2.72 22.63
CA GLY A 496 -4.26 -2.04 22.91
C GLY A 496 -4.16 -0.72 23.69
N ARG A 497 -2.95 -0.24 24.01
CA ARG A 497 -2.73 1.01 24.76
C ARG A 497 -2.66 2.25 23.87
N LEU A 498 -2.51 2.07 22.56
CA LEU A 498 -2.46 3.15 21.58
C LEU A 498 -3.57 2.93 20.55
N THR A 499 -4.47 3.89 20.46
CA THR A 499 -5.53 3.92 19.47
C THR A 499 -5.21 4.94 18.39
N THR A 500 -5.53 4.61 17.15
CA THR A 500 -5.36 5.49 15.98
C THR A 500 -6.66 5.55 15.20
N ILE A 501 -6.77 6.54 14.32
CA ILE A 501 -7.93 6.63 13.42
C ILE A 501 -8.14 5.33 12.64
N THR A 502 -7.07 4.65 12.23
CA THR A 502 -7.15 3.41 11.47
C THR A 502 -7.62 2.24 12.33
N THR A 503 -7.11 2.11 13.57
CA THR A 503 -7.55 1.03 14.48
C THR A 503 -9.00 1.18 14.86
N GLU A 504 -9.44 2.39 15.17
CA GLU A 504 -10.83 2.69 15.50
C GLU A 504 -11.77 2.53 14.30
N ALA A 505 -11.37 2.99 13.09
CA ALA A 505 -12.16 2.80 11.89
C ALA A 505 -12.45 1.32 11.61
N VAL A 506 -11.45 0.43 11.81
CA VAL A 506 -11.63 -1.03 11.65
C VAL A 506 -12.51 -1.58 12.77
N ALA A 507 -12.27 -1.21 14.01
CA ALA A 507 -13.07 -1.68 15.14
C ALA A 507 -14.56 -1.30 15.00
N LEU A 508 -14.83 -0.06 14.62
CA LEU A 508 -16.19 0.44 14.40
C LEU A 508 -16.85 -0.13 13.15
N SER A 509 -16.08 -0.59 12.16
CA SER A 509 -16.63 -1.18 10.93
C SER A 509 -17.34 -2.52 11.18
N SER A 510 -16.98 -3.24 12.22
CA SER A 510 -17.66 -4.45 12.67
C SER A 510 -18.90 -4.15 13.56
N GLY A 511 -19.10 -2.87 13.93
CA GLY A 511 -20.28 -2.41 14.65
C GLY A 511 -21.47 -2.12 13.73
N TYR A 512 -22.65 -1.89 14.34
CA TYR A 512 -23.88 -1.63 13.59
C TYR A 512 -24.06 -0.17 13.19
N ASP A 513 -23.28 0.78 13.74
CA ASP A 513 -23.44 2.21 13.45
C ASP A 513 -22.57 2.69 12.30
N ARG A 514 -23.15 2.72 11.10
CA ARG A 514 -22.48 3.20 9.89
C ARG A 514 -22.14 4.69 9.93
N ARG A 515 -22.82 5.49 10.76
CA ARG A 515 -22.64 6.96 10.87
C ARG A 515 -21.31 7.27 11.53
N VAL A 516 -21.08 6.65 12.68
CA VAL A 516 -19.82 6.79 13.43
C VAL A 516 -18.65 6.21 12.60
N THR A 517 -18.81 5.01 12.03
CA THR A 517 -17.82 4.40 11.14
C THR A 517 -17.47 5.32 9.97
N ALA A 518 -18.45 6.03 9.39
CA ALA A 518 -18.24 6.97 8.30
C ALA A 518 -17.38 8.18 8.73
N ILE A 519 -17.58 8.71 9.95
CA ILE A 519 -16.77 9.81 10.49
C ILE A 519 -15.29 9.41 10.54
N TYR A 520 -14.99 8.26 11.13
CA TYR A 520 -13.60 7.77 11.22
C TYR A 520 -13.00 7.46 9.85
N ALA A 521 -13.76 6.90 8.93
CA ALA A 521 -13.32 6.65 7.55
C ALA A 521 -12.99 7.95 6.79
N ILE A 522 -13.79 9.01 6.97
CA ILE A 522 -13.53 10.33 6.39
C ILE A 522 -12.25 10.92 6.96
N CYS A 523 -12.09 10.92 8.28
CA CYS A 523 -10.89 11.44 8.94
C CYS A 523 -9.65 10.69 8.48
N GLN A 524 -9.72 9.36 8.39
CA GLN A 524 -8.65 8.52 7.87
C GLN A 524 -8.32 8.85 6.41
N ALA A 525 -9.32 9.10 5.58
CA ALA A 525 -9.11 9.46 4.17
C ALA A 525 -8.46 10.84 4.02
N ILE A 526 -8.88 11.82 4.81
CA ILE A 526 -8.42 13.21 4.69
C ILE A 526 -6.95 13.37 5.13
N LEU A 527 -6.51 12.70 6.19
CA LEU A 527 -5.18 12.88 6.75
C LEU A 527 -4.03 12.74 5.73
N PRO A 528 -3.94 11.68 4.93
CA PRO A 528 -2.91 11.57 3.89
C PRO A 528 -2.97 12.69 2.86
N PHE A 529 -4.19 13.11 2.44
CA PHE A 529 -4.35 14.20 1.48
C PHE A 529 -3.83 15.53 2.01
N VAL A 530 -4.01 15.81 3.29
CA VAL A 530 -3.47 17.01 3.95
C VAL A 530 -1.95 17.01 3.86
N PHE A 531 -1.28 15.91 4.21
CA PHE A 531 0.18 15.82 4.16
C PHE A 531 0.72 15.85 2.73
N PHE A 532 0.09 15.17 1.78
CA PHE A 532 0.48 15.27 0.36
C PHE A 532 0.30 16.69 -0.18
N SER A 533 -0.82 17.34 0.13
CA SER A 533 -1.08 18.72 -0.29
C SER A 533 -0.05 19.68 0.29
N PHE A 534 0.27 19.53 1.57
CA PHE A 534 1.29 20.32 2.25
C PHE A 534 2.67 20.12 1.60
N ALA A 535 3.07 18.88 1.34
CA ALA A 535 4.33 18.56 0.69
C ALA A 535 4.42 19.16 -0.74
N LEU A 536 3.34 19.08 -1.51
CA LEU A 536 3.27 19.66 -2.86
C LEU A 536 3.33 21.18 -2.84
N LEU A 537 2.63 21.83 -1.93
CA LEU A 537 2.64 23.31 -1.78
C LEU A 537 4.04 23.79 -1.41
N LEU A 538 4.68 23.21 -0.40
CA LEU A 538 6.04 23.57 -0.01
C LEU A 538 7.04 23.32 -1.13
N GLY A 539 6.91 22.21 -1.85
CA GLY A 539 7.76 21.89 -3.00
C GLY A 539 7.63 22.93 -4.11
N ARG A 540 6.42 23.40 -4.42
CA ARG A 540 6.17 24.46 -5.42
C ARG A 540 6.78 25.80 -5.00
N VAL A 541 6.62 26.21 -3.75
CA VAL A 541 7.20 27.45 -3.20
C VAL A 541 8.73 27.43 -3.35
N GLN A 542 9.36 26.31 -3.03
CA GLN A 542 10.81 26.16 -3.15
C GLN A 542 11.27 26.28 -4.62
N VAL A 543 10.63 25.58 -5.53
CA VAL A 543 10.96 25.66 -6.97
C VAL A 543 10.79 27.08 -7.49
N HIS A 544 9.74 27.78 -7.07
CA HIS A 544 9.50 29.18 -7.47
C HIS A 544 10.63 30.10 -6.95
N ARG A 545 11.03 29.95 -5.69
CA ARG A 545 12.15 30.73 -5.12
C ARG A 545 13.45 30.52 -5.89
N TYR A 546 13.77 29.30 -6.32
CA TYR A 546 14.96 29.03 -7.12
C TYR A 546 14.87 29.65 -8.52
N ARG A 547 13.72 29.59 -9.19
CA ARG A 547 13.52 30.24 -10.49
C ARG A 547 13.71 31.75 -10.38
N VAL A 548 13.13 32.40 -9.38
CA VAL A 548 13.26 33.85 -9.15
C VAL A 548 14.71 34.21 -8.82
N ALA A 549 15.42 33.41 -8.02
CA ALA A 549 16.83 33.64 -7.73
C ALA A 549 17.72 33.51 -8.98
N GLN A 550 17.47 32.51 -9.85
CA GLN A 550 18.16 32.39 -11.12
C GLN A 550 17.88 33.58 -12.05
N PHE A 551 16.65 34.07 -12.15
CA PHE A 551 16.30 35.27 -12.90
C PHE A 551 17.06 36.50 -12.39
N LYS A 552 17.11 36.70 -11.07
CA LYS A 552 17.89 37.83 -10.47
C LYS A 552 19.37 37.76 -10.79
N VAL A 553 19.98 36.57 -10.76
CA VAL A 553 21.42 36.39 -11.09
C VAL A 553 21.69 36.66 -12.57
N VAL A 554 20.82 36.16 -13.46
CA VAL A 554 20.94 36.41 -14.91
C VAL A 554 20.72 37.90 -15.24
N PHE A 555 19.75 38.54 -14.61
CA PHE A 555 19.48 39.97 -14.80
C PHE A 555 20.62 40.85 -14.28
N HIS A 556 21.17 40.57 -13.09
CA HIS A 556 22.35 41.27 -12.58
C HIS A 556 23.58 41.09 -13.47
N GLY A 557 23.79 39.86 -14.00
CA GLY A 557 24.89 39.56 -14.91
C GLY A 557 24.78 40.26 -16.27
N LEU A 558 23.55 40.55 -16.75
CA LEU A 558 23.29 41.30 -17.97
C LEU A 558 23.51 42.81 -17.81
N PHE A 559 23.18 43.38 -16.66
CA PHE A 559 23.31 44.81 -16.38
C PHE A 559 24.64 45.21 -15.71
N SER A 560 25.45 44.27 -15.23
CA SER A 560 26.78 44.54 -14.66
C SER A 560 27.94 44.52 -15.68
N ARG A 561 27.68 44.22 -16.96
CA ARG A 561 28.68 44.41 -18.00
C ARG A 561 28.85 45.91 -18.29
N LYS A 562 29.77 46.56 -17.55
CA LYS A 562 30.30 47.87 -17.94
C LYS A 562 30.81 47.82 -19.38
N PRO A 563 30.47 48.81 -20.23
CA PRO A 563 31.03 48.90 -21.57
C PRO A 563 32.55 49.01 -21.42
N ARG A 564 33.31 48.09 -22.04
CA ARG A 564 34.74 48.29 -22.26
C ARG A 564 34.85 49.47 -23.23
N HIS A 565 35.32 50.60 -22.70
CA HIS A 565 35.78 51.71 -23.54
C HIS A 565 36.97 51.24 -24.38
N PRO A 566 37.04 51.68 -25.65
CA PRO A 566 38.12 51.31 -26.59
C PRO A 566 39.48 51.83 -26.17
#